data_cd99f385bf1d7d894565ac9ef1a4ad3f
#
_entry.id   cd99f385bf1d7d894565ac9ef1a4ad3f
#
_cell.length_a   1.000
_cell.length_b   1.000
_cell.length_c   1.000
_cell.angle_alpha   90.00
_cell.angle_beta   90.00
_cell.angle_gamma   90.00
#
_symmetry.space_group_name_H-M   'P 1'
#
loop_
_entity.id
_entity.type
_entity.pdbx_description
1 polymer ?
#
loop_
_entity_poly.entity_id
_entity_poly.type
_entity_poly.pdbx_seq_one_letter_code
_entity_poly.pdbx_strand_id
1 'polypeptide(L)'
;MNLPNYEEHEEEFLKAIATRFGFSGKTWLVFLERFRQKNTDRLDKDIAEYLEAELIEGTSDGANPATILRDRLKAICDKFEAEGCDFQGVTKGRWKIAKRWLREVLYPEWLKQRQLITLTCDQLWQQLWDKATQTDQMRPIPLNSVSTLDMGEVETAEAEIFSFPLDSKIQFEVNLDRGGYLLLLEKGPSGKIWCLCPSSNFAPEPQHPGGRVSFPQAGSRQKYFELDRSGQEEIVAVIAKDVPRSDWLPKSGKPLGEGNLTRLLEYLHLARDCQVLRMAYRVTA
;
A
#
# COMPACT_ATOMS: atom_id res chain seq x y z
N MET A 1 8.32 0.85 -8.57
CA MET A 1 8.14 1.80 -7.44
C MET A 1 9.15 2.92 -7.62
N ASN A 2 8.72 4.16 -7.91
CA ASN A 2 9.62 5.30 -7.91
C ASN A 2 9.84 5.73 -6.45
N LEU A 3 10.97 5.31 -5.88
CA LEU A 3 11.37 5.78 -4.56
C LEU A 3 11.82 7.25 -4.66
N PRO A 4 11.49 8.10 -3.68
CA PRO A 4 12.07 9.42 -3.55
C PRO A 4 13.61 9.37 -3.61
N ASN A 5 14.22 10.43 -4.13
CA ASN A 5 15.67 10.48 -4.28
C ASN A 5 16.36 10.34 -2.91
N TYR A 6 17.22 9.33 -2.77
CA TYR A 6 17.94 9.07 -1.53
C TYR A 6 18.76 10.27 -1.06
N GLU A 7 19.39 10.99 -1.98
CA GLU A 7 20.26 12.11 -1.65
C GLU A 7 19.52 13.28 -0.96
N GLU A 8 18.25 13.48 -1.31
CA GLU A 8 17.40 14.53 -0.70
C GLU A 8 17.04 14.20 0.75
N HIS A 9 16.98 12.92 1.09
CA HIS A 9 16.56 12.45 2.41
C HIS A 9 17.70 11.81 3.23
N GLU A 10 18.91 11.72 2.68
CA GLU A 10 20.03 10.97 3.27
C GLU A 10 20.31 11.37 4.72
N GLU A 11 20.43 12.66 4.99
CA GLU A 11 20.81 13.14 6.32
C GLU A 11 19.73 12.81 7.36
N GLU A 12 18.47 12.99 7.00
CA GLU A 12 17.35 12.72 7.90
C GLU A 12 17.20 11.21 8.14
N PHE A 13 17.35 10.40 7.08
CA PHE A 13 17.33 8.95 7.16
C PHE A 13 18.46 8.44 8.05
N LEU A 14 19.70 8.84 7.82
CA LEU A 14 20.84 8.39 8.64
C LEU A 14 20.68 8.78 10.11
N LYS A 15 20.18 9.98 10.43
CA LYS A 15 19.88 10.37 11.81
C LYS A 15 18.81 9.48 12.44
N ALA A 16 17.74 9.14 11.69
CA ALA A 16 16.69 8.24 12.16
C ALA A 16 17.23 6.83 12.44
N ILE A 17 18.09 6.31 11.55
CA ILE A 17 18.76 5.02 11.74
C ILE A 17 19.67 5.05 12.96
N ALA A 18 20.49 6.09 13.11
CA ALA A 18 21.35 6.23 14.29
C ALA A 18 20.56 6.19 15.60
N THR A 19 19.40 6.86 15.63
CA THR A 19 18.48 6.84 16.78
C THR A 19 17.88 5.46 17.00
N ARG A 20 17.37 4.80 15.94
CA ARG A 20 16.80 3.44 16.01
C ARG A 20 17.76 2.44 16.60
N PHE A 21 19.04 2.50 16.20
CA PHE A 21 20.09 1.58 16.66
C PHE A 21 20.78 2.04 17.96
N GLY A 22 20.36 3.15 18.55
CA GLY A 22 20.93 3.69 19.80
C GLY A 22 22.41 4.05 19.65
N PHE A 23 22.83 4.58 18.49
CA PHE A 23 24.19 5.09 18.32
C PHE A 23 24.30 6.44 19.02
N SER A 24 25.39 6.62 19.78
CA SER A 24 25.66 7.85 20.53
C SER A 24 27.16 8.17 20.52
N GLY A 25 27.51 9.43 20.84
CA GLY A 25 28.90 9.90 20.93
C GLY A 25 29.71 9.57 19.67
N LYS A 26 30.90 9.03 19.84
CA LYS A 26 31.81 8.68 18.75
C LYS A 26 31.23 7.70 17.74
N THR A 27 30.39 6.75 18.20
CA THR A 27 29.75 5.78 17.31
C THR A 27 28.76 6.47 16.36
N TRP A 28 28.00 7.42 16.85
CA TRP A 28 27.06 8.23 16.06
C TRP A 28 27.81 9.06 14.99
N LEU A 29 28.90 9.71 15.36
CA LEU A 29 29.73 10.49 14.44
C LEU A 29 30.33 9.62 13.33
N VAL A 30 30.95 8.50 13.70
CA VAL A 30 31.53 7.55 12.75
C VAL A 30 30.46 6.98 11.82
N PHE A 31 29.28 6.65 12.35
CA PHE A 31 28.17 6.17 11.53
C PHE A 31 27.74 7.22 10.51
N LEU A 32 27.42 8.43 10.94
CA LEU A 32 26.95 9.46 10.01
C LEU A 32 28.01 9.75 8.96
N GLU A 33 29.27 9.93 9.34
CA GLU A 33 30.29 10.33 8.36
C GLU A 33 30.62 9.19 7.38
N ARG A 34 30.75 7.94 7.85
CA ARG A 34 31.10 6.80 6.97
C ARG A 34 29.97 6.45 6.01
N PHE A 35 28.72 6.57 6.44
CA PHE A 35 27.58 6.10 5.63
C PHE A 35 27.02 7.16 4.69
N ARG A 36 27.45 8.43 4.78
CA ARG A 36 27.11 9.46 3.78
C ARG A 36 27.57 9.10 2.39
N GLN A 37 26.76 9.40 1.37
CA GLN A 37 27.04 9.10 -0.03
C GLN A 37 28.32 9.75 -0.50
N LYS A 38 28.54 11.04 -0.16
CA LYS A 38 29.74 11.80 -0.51
C LYS A 38 31.06 11.17 -0.07
N ASN A 39 31.02 10.25 0.93
CA ASN A 39 32.18 9.58 1.51
C ASN A 39 32.35 8.14 1.04
N THR A 40 31.62 7.71 0.01
CA THR A 40 31.66 6.32 -0.49
C THR A 40 33.06 5.90 -0.93
N ASP A 41 33.77 6.79 -1.59
CA ASP A 41 35.11 6.52 -2.16
C ASP A 41 36.26 6.99 -1.24
N ARG A 42 35.95 7.64 -0.10
CA ARG A 42 36.98 8.02 0.87
C ARG A 42 37.53 6.80 1.61
N LEU A 43 38.83 6.82 1.84
CA LEU A 43 39.47 5.78 2.67
C LEU A 43 39.10 5.97 4.14
N ASP A 44 39.09 4.89 4.90
CA ASP A 44 38.83 4.94 6.36
C ASP A 44 39.86 5.83 7.08
N LYS A 45 41.11 5.87 6.56
CA LYS A 45 42.16 6.76 7.08
C LYS A 45 41.76 8.23 6.96
N ASP A 46 41.27 8.64 5.79
CA ASP A 46 40.90 10.04 5.54
C ASP A 46 39.70 10.50 6.41
N ILE A 47 38.79 9.55 6.69
CA ILE A 47 37.67 9.80 7.61
C ILE A 47 38.16 9.88 9.04
N ALA A 48 39.12 9.04 9.44
CA ALA A 48 39.70 9.08 10.78
C ALA A 48 40.46 10.39 11.02
N GLU A 49 41.22 10.86 10.03
CA GLU A 49 41.90 12.17 10.08
C GLU A 49 40.88 13.32 10.15
N TYR A 50 39.80 13.28 9.40
CA TYR A 50 38.74 14.28 9.43
C TYR A 50 38.03 14.36 10.79
N LEU A 51 37.85 13.22 11.48
CA LEU A 51 37.20 13.11 12.78
C LEU A 51 38.20 13.07 13.95
N GLU A 52 39.49 13.39 13.73
CA GLU A 52 40.55 13.15 14.71
C GLU A 52 40.25 13.80 16.07
N ALA A 53 39.87 15.06 16.07
CA ALA A 53 39.60 15.81 17.30
C ALA A 53 38.50 15.15 18.14
N GLU A 54 37.38 14.77 17.51
CA GLU A 54 36.24 14.17 18.18
C GLU A 54 36.52 12.72 18.57
N LEU A 55 37.33 11.97 17.80
CA LEU A 55 37.68 10.59 18.11
C LEU A 55 38.66 10.47 19.28
N ILE A 56 39.56 11.43 19.44
CA ILE A 56 40.57 11.44 20.53
C ILE A 56 39.99 12.04 21.82
N GLU A 57 39.03 12.95 21.74
CA GLU A 57 38.44 13.59 22.91
C GLU A 57 38.04 12.56 23.99
N GLY A 58 38.57 12.76 25.22
CA GLY A 58 38.29 11.86 26.38
C GLY A 58 38.86 10.45 26.27
N THR A 59 39.86 10.23 25.41
CA THR A 59 40.64 8.98 25.37
C THR A 59 42.02 9.20 26.05
N SER A 60 42.72 8.10 26.35
CA SER A 60 44.08 8.15 26.88
C SER A 60 45.08 8.70 25.86
N ASP A 61 46.12 9.36 26.33
CA ASP A 61 47.23 9.91 25.52
C ASP A 61 47.78 8.82 24.56
N GLY A 62 47.89 9.16 23.27
CA GLY A 62 48.40 8.25 22.23
C GLY A 62 47.34 7.38 21.54
N ALA A 63 46.07 7.60 21.79
CA ALA A 63 45.01 6.89 21.08
C ALA A 63 45.06 7.16 19.55
N ASN A 64 44.99 6.09 18.75
CA ASN A 64 45.05 6.18 17.29
C ASN A 64 43.63 6.33 16.69
N PRO A 65 43.31 7.46 16.02
CA PRO A 65 41.97 7.73 15.43
C PRO A 65 41.51 6.62 14.49
N ALA A 66 42.42 6.06 13.67
CA ALA A 66 42.08 4.98 12.73
C ALA A 66 41.67 3.69 13.43
N THR A 67 42.28 3.40 14.60
CA THR A 67 41.89 2.24 15.40
C THR A 67 40.52 2.44 16.03
N ILE A 68 40.26 3.63 16.59
CA ILE A 68 38.95 3.98 17.16
C ILE A 68 37.86 3.89 16.10
N LEU A 69 38.08 4.49 14.92
CA LEU A 69 37.14 4.44 13.81
C LEU A 69 36.82 2.99 13.41
N ARG A 70 37.85 2.15 13.26
CA ARG A 70 37.66 0.73 12.90
C ARG A 70 36.85 -0.03 13.96
N ASP A 71 37.10 0.20 15.24
CA ASP A 71 36.41 -0.49 16.33
C ASP A 71 34.94 -0.03 16.40
N ARG A 72 34.64 1.26 16.13
CA ARG A 72 33.28 1.77 16.03
C ARG A 72 32.56 1.24 14.82
N LEU A 73 33.20 1.16 13.65
CA LEU A 73 32.64 0.54 12.45
C LEU A 73 32.32 -0.94 12.66
N LYS A 74 33.18 -1.66 13.36
CA LYS A 74 32.91 -3.06 13.73
C LYS A 74 31.63 -3.13 14.57
N ALA A 75 31.54 -2.36 15.66
CA ALA A 75 30.37 -2.35 16.54
C ALA A 75 29.07 -1.97 15.81
N ILE A 76 29.14 -1.02 14.85
CA ILE A 76 27.99 -0.65 13.99
C ILE A 76 27.58 -1.84 13.14
N CYS A 77 28.53 -2.49 12.45
CA CYS A 77 28.22 -3.65 11.59
C CYS A 77 27.68 -4.82 12.40
N ASP A 78 28.19 -5.08 13.60
CA ASP A 78 27.71 -6.16 14.46
C ASP A 78 26.24 -5.92 14.88
N LYS A 79 25.84 -4.67 15.14
CA LYS A 79 24.43 -4.32 15.39
C LYS A 79 23.56 -4.54 14.15
N PHE A 80 24.04 -4.19 12.95
CA PHE A 80 23.29 -4.41 11.72
C PHE A 80 23.13 -5.90 11.40
N GLU A 81 24.14 -6.71 11.69
CA GLU A 81 24.07 -8.17 11.56
C GLU A 81 22.98 -8.76 12.45
N ALA A 82 22.89 -8.31 13.71
CA ALA A 82 21.87 -8.74 14.65
C ALA A 82 20.43 -8.38 14.19
N GLU A 83 20.30 -7.35 13.33
CA GLU A 83 19.02 -6.91 12.75
C GLU A 83 18.78 -7.42 11.32
N GLY A 84 19.58 -8.40 10.86
CA GLY A 84 19.34 -9.09 9.60
C GLY A 84 20.17 -8.60 8.40
N CYS A 85 21.18 -7.76 8.60
CA CYS A 85 22.15 -7.46 7.55
C CYS A 85 23.09 -8.66 7.35
N ASP A 86 22.92 -9.42 6.25
CA ASP A 86 23.76 -10.56 5.93
C ASP A 86 25.10 -10.12 5.30
N PHE A 87 26.18 -10.32 6.03
CA PHE A 87 27.53 -10.02 5.55
C PHE A 87 28.18 -11.17 4.78
N GLN A 88 27.51 -12.31 4.60
CA GLN A 88 28.01 -13.47 3.82
C GLN A 88 29.43 -13.90 4.18
N GLY A 89 29.80 -13.83 5.46
CA GLY A 89 31.16 -14.18 5.96
C GLY A 89 32.25 -13.17 5.63
N VAL A 90 31.92 -12.02 5.01
CA VAL A 90 32.88 -10.96 4.73
C VAL A 90 33.36 -10.31 6.02
N THR A 91 34.69 -10.28 6.23
CA THR A 91 35.29 -9.67 7.42
C THR A 91 35.84 -8.26 7.17
N LYS A 92 36.27 -7.95 5.95
CA LYS A 92 36.82 -6.65 5.57
C LYS A 92 35.82 -5.86 4.71
N GLY A 93 35.68 -4.56 5.00
CA GLY A 93 34.78 -3.70 4.22
C GLY A 93 33.28 -3.98 4.44
N ARG A 94 32.88 -4.58 5.55
CA ARG A 94 31.50 -4.87 5.96
C ARG A 94 30.59 -3.66 5.81
N TRP A 95 31.11 -2.47 6.06
CA TRP A 95 30.35 -1.21 5.93
C TRP A 95 29.81 -0.98 4.50
N LYS A 96 30.46 -1.52 3.44
CA LYS A 96 29.96 -1.42 2.07
C LYS A 96 28.67 -2.21 1.87
N ILE A 97 28.63 -3.42 2.45
CA ILE A 97 27.44 -4.28 2.46
C ILE A 97 26.36 -3.63 3.32
N ALA A 98 26.70 -3.14 4.50
CA ALA A 98 25.79 -2.42 5.38
C ALA A 98 25.18 -1.19 4.72
N LYS A 99 25.98 -0.41 3.98
CA LYS A 99 25.50 0.78 3.24
C LYS A 99 24.49 0.39 2.16
N ARG A 100 24.71 -0.71 1.43
CA ARG A 100 23.77 -1.23 0.46
C ARG A 100 22.49 -1.70 1.15
N TRP A 101 22.59 -2.48 2.22
CA TRP A 101 21.46 -2.94 3.00
C TRP A 101 20.61 -1.78 3.56
N LEU A 102 21.23 -0.73 4.07
CA LEU A 102 20.54 0.49 4.51
C LEU A 102 19.70 1.09 3.39
N ARG A 103 20.23 1.13 2.16
CA ARG A 103 19.56 1.72 1.00
C ARG A 103 18.46 0.84 0.42
N GLU A 104 18.72 -0.46 0.33
CA GLU A 104 17.81 -1.39 -0.35
C GLU A 104 16.71 -1.92 0.57
N VAL A 105 16.95 -2.00 1.88
CA VAL A 105 16.02 -2.55 2.85
C VAL A 105 15.45 -1.47 3.77
N LEU A 106 16.29 -0.77 4.53
CA LEU A 106 15.79 0.15 5.56
C LEU A 106 15.29 1.49 5.03
N TYR A 107 15.85 2.02 3.94
CA TYR A 107 15.39 3.29 3.38
C TYR A 107 13.95 3.19 2.83
N PRO A 108 13.57 2.16 2.06
CA PRO A 108 12.17 1.97 1.67
C PRO A 108 11.21 1.81 2.85
N GLU A 109 11.61 1.11 3.92
CA GLU A 109 10.81 0.97 5.14
C GLU A 109 10.61 2.32 5.84
N TRP A 110 11.68 3.09 5.98
CA TRP A 110 11.65 4.41 6.59
C TRP A 110 10.76 5.39 5.80
N LEU A 111 10.83 5.34 4.45
CA LEU A 111 9.97 6.14 3.59
C LEU A 111 8.49 5.78 3.77
N LYS A 112 8.18 4.49 3.89
CA LYS A 112 6.81 4.02 4.18
C LYS A 112 6.30 4.56 5.52
N GLN A 113 7.11 4.48 6.57
CA GLN A 113 6.74 4.97 7.90
C GLN A 113 6.50 6.47 7.92
N ARG A 114 7.18 7.24 7.06
CA ARG A 114 7.00 8.69 6.93
C ARG A 114 5.98 9.09 5.87
N GLN A 115 5.27 8.15 5.27
CA GLN A 115 4.32 8.40 4.19
C GLN A 115 4.94 9.15 2.99
N LEU A 116 6.25 9.03 2.79
CA LEU A 116 6.99 9.64 1.68
C LEU A 116 6.91 8.79 0.40
N ILE A 117 6.41 7.56 0.48
CA ILE A 117 6.05 6.75 -0.68
C ILE A 117 4.57 6.93 -0.93
N THR A 118 4.24 7.70 -1.92
CA THR A 118 2.89 7.71 -2.49
C THR A 118 2.74 6.51 -3.40
N LEU A 119 1.90 5.57 -3.00
CA LEU A 119 1.47 4.50 -3.89
C LEU A 119 0.52 5.11 -4.92
N THR A 120 0.62 4.66 -6.17
CA THR A 120 -0.34 5.05 -7.20
C THR A 120 -1.72 4.47 -6.92
N CYS A 121 -2.78 5.05 -7.50
CA CYS A 121 -4.13 4.51 -7.39
C CYS A 121 -4.21 3.02 -7.78
N ASP A 122 -3.48 2.60 -8.82
CA ASP A 122 -3.44 1.20 -9.25
C ASP A 122 -2.79 0.28 -8.22
N GLN A 123 -1.70 0.71 -7.59
CA GLN A 123 -1.03 -0.07 -6.54
C GLN A 123 -1.88 -0.18 -5.27
N LEU A 124 -2.58 0.89 -4.90
CA LEU A 124 -3.50 0.89 -3.76
C LEU A 124 -4.73 0.03 -4.05
N TRP A 125 -5.27 0.10 -5.27
CA TRP A 125 -6.36 -0.77 -5.70
C TRP A 125 -5.97 -2.23 -5.67
N GLN A 126 -4.77 -2.57 -6.18
CA GLN A 126 -4.28 -3.94 -6.13
C GLN A 126 -4.16 -4.48 -4.70
N GLN A 127 -3.68 -3.64 -3.75
CA GLN A 127 -3.65 -4.03 -2.33
C GLN A 127 -5.06 -4.28 -1.76
N LEU A 128 -6.05 -3.48 -2.16
CA LEU A 128 -7.44 -3.67 -1.77
C LEU A 128 -8.00 -4.96 -2.38
N TRP A 129 -7.73 -5.19 -3.65
CA TRP A 129 -8.14 -6.37 -4.41
C TRP A 129 -7.58 -7.66 -3.81
N ASP A 130 -6.30 -7.67 -3.43
CA ASP A 130 -5.64 -8.83 -2.83
C ASP A 130 -6.15 -9.16 -1.42
N LYS A 131 -6.66 -8.16 -0.69
CA LYS A 131 -7.32 -8.35 0.60
C LYS A 131 -8.74 -8.89 0.48
N ALA A 132 -9.38 -8.70 -0.66
CA ALA A 132 -10.77 -9.06 -0.88
C ALA A 132 -10.91 -10.54 -1.25
N THR A 133 -11.92 -11.20 -0.69
CA THR A 133 -12.29 -12.57 -1.02
C THR A 133 -13.20 -12.57 -2.25
N GLN A 134 -12.91 -13.39 -3.22
CA GLN A 134 -13.81 -13.61 -4.35
C GLN A 134 -15.14 -14.19 -3.88
N THR A 135 -16.26 -13.72 -4.43
CA THR A 135 -17.58 -14.09 -3.94
C THR A 135 -18.60 -14.24 -5.07
N ASP A 136 -19.60 -15.06 -4.84
CA ASP A 136 -20.84 -15.18 -5.60
C ASP A 136 -22.00 -14.37 -4.99
N GLN A 137 -21.77 -13.75 -3.82
CA GLN A 137 -22.75 -12.89 -3.16
C GLN A 137 -22.98 -11.54 -3.89
N MET A 138 -22.13 -11.22 -4.85
CA MET A 138 -22.30 -10.07 -5.74
C MET A 138 -22.50 -10.55 -7.17
N ARG A 139 -23.49 -9.99 -7.85
CA ARG A 139 -23.73 -10.31 -9.26
C ARG A 139 -24.28 -9.14 -10.05
N PRO A 140 -23.83 -8.93 -11.29
CA PRO A 140 -24.46 -8.02 -12.22
C PRO A 140 -25.72 -8.67 -12.84
N ILE A 141 -26.79 -7.90 -12.98
CA ILE A 141 -28.06 -8.36 -13.55
C ILE A 141 -28.41 -7.48 -14.76
N PRO A 142 -28.52 -8.04 -15.96
CA PRO A 142 -28.94 -7.31 -17.13
C PRO A 142 -30.42 -6.93 -17.03
N LEU A 143 -30.77 -5.67 -17.39
CA LEU A 143 -32.14 -5.17 -17.34
C LEU A 143 -33.01 -5.65 -18.52
N ASN A 144 -32.37 -6.08 -19.63
CA ASN A 144 -33.06 -6.44 -20.88
C ASN A 144 -33.09 -7.94 -21.16
N SER A 145 -32.83 -8.80 -20.18
CA SER A 145 -33.02 -10.24 -20.37
C SER A 145 -34.53 -10.54 -20.41
N VAL A 146 -35.11 -10.52 -21.61
CA VAL A 146 -36.32 -11.34 -21.88
C VAL A 146 -35.89 -12.72 -21.48
N SER A 147 -36.55 -13.29 -20.46
CA SER A 147 -36.32 -14.65 -19.95
C SER A 147 -36.49 -15.68 -21.09
N THR A 148 -35.41 -15.99 -21.77
CA THR A 148 -35.28 -17.27 -22.44
C THR A 148 -34.85 -18.26 -21.35
N LEU A 149 -35.85 -18.92 -20.78
CA LEU A 149 -35.69 -20.15 -20.02
C LEU A 149 -35.11 -21.20 -20.96
N ASP A 150 -33.80 -21.27 -21.04
CA ASP A 150 -33.08 -22.43 -21.49
C ASP A 150 -31.79 -22.55 -20.66
N MET A 151 -32.00 -23.01 -19.43
CA MET A 151 -30.92 -23.35 -18.50
C MET A 151 -30.58 -24.83 -18.78
N GLY A 152 -29.70 -25.04 -19.73
CA GLY A 152 -28.93 -26.29 -19.76
C GLY A 152 -27.98 -26.27 -18.56
N GLU A 153 -28.18 -27.20 -17.63
CA GLU A 153 -27.24 -27.53 -16.58
C GLU A 153 -25.91 -27.93 -17.23
N VAL A 154 -24.90 -27.06 -17.04
CA VAL A 154 -23.49 -27.46 -17.27
C VAL A 154 -22.74 -27.28 -15.95
N GLU A 155 -22.60 -28.41 -15.26
CA GLU A 155 -21.59 -28.54 -14.20
C GLU A 155 -20.20 -28.38 -14.80
N THR A 156 -19.56 -27.23 -14.62
CA THR A 156 -18.09 -27.12 -14.62
C THR A 156 -17.67 -26.06 -13.67
N ALA A 157 -16.88 -26.46 -12.69
CA ALA A 157 -16.33 -25.61 -11.59
C ALA A 157 -15.14 -24.78 -12.07
N GLU A 158 -15.41 -23.79 -12.93
CA GLU A 158 -14.54 -22.62 -13.12
C GLU A 158 -15.41 -21.39 -12.93
N ALA A 159 -14.95 -20.43 -12.13
CA ALA A 159 -15.70 -19.21 -11.84
C ALA A 159 -16.03 -18.52 -13.17
N GLU A 160 -17.27 -18.66 -13.65
CA GLU A 160 -17.73 -17.99 -14.86
C GLU A 160 -17.61 -16.49 -14.68
N ILE A 161 -16.73 -15.88 -15.47
CA ILE A 161 -16.63 -14.42 -15.55
C ILE A 161 -17.84 -13.94 -16.36
N PHE A 162 -18.77 -13.24 -15.70
CA PHE A 162 -19.89 -12.58 -16.38
C PHE A 162 -19.40 -11.76 -17.55
N SER A 163 -20.08 -11.81 -18.68
CA SER A 163 -19.74 -11.05 -19.87
C SER A 163 -20.97 -10.36 -20.43
N PHE A 164 -20.86 -9.07 -20.76
CA PHE A 164 -21.95 -8.26 -21.28
C PHE A 164 -21.51 -7.50 -22.54
N PRO A 165 -22.38 -7.34 -23.53
CA PRO A 165 -22.12 -6.46 -24.64
C PRO A 165 -21.96 -4.99 -24.20
N LEU A 166 -21.22 -4.21 -24.98
CA LEU A 166 -21.17 -2.76 -24.86
C LEU A 166 -22.61 -2.20 -24.92
N ASP A 167 -22.83 -1.06 -24.28
CA ASP A 167 -24.14 -0.38 -24.15
C ASP A 167 -25.20 -1.19 -23.37
N SER A 168 -24.84 -2.31 -22.77
CA SER A 168 -25.74 -3.03 -21.88
C SER A 168 -26.09 -2.21 -20.64
N LYS A 169 -27.34 -2.36 -20.20
CA LYS A 169 -27.83 -1.77 -18.95
C LYS A 169 -27.93 -2.84 -17.90
N ILE A 170 -27.23 -2.64 -16.79
CA ILE A 170 -27.17 -3.61 -15.70
C ILE A 170 -27.56 -2.99 -14.36
N GLN A 171 -27.89 -3.84 -13.43
CA GLN A 171 -27.97 -3.56 -12.00
C GLN A 171 -27.01 -4.51 -11.27
N PHE A 172 -26.60 -4.15 -10.07
CA PHE A 172 -25.88 -5.04 -9.19
C PHE A 172 -26.79 -5.50 -8.05
N GLU A 173 -26.70 -6.77 -7.72
CA GLU A 173 -27.21 -7.28 -6.44
C GLU A 173 -26.03 -7.67 -5.56
N VAL A 174 -26.13 -7.30 -4.29
CA VAL A 174 -25.21 -7.71 -3.22
C VAL A 174 -26.04 -8.38 -2.15
N ASN A 175 -25.70 -9.62 -1.81
CA ASN A 175 -26.34 -10.35 -0.73
C ASN A 175 -25.50 -10.24 0.54
N LEU A 176 -26.01 -9.54 1.54
CA LEU A 176 -25.32 -9.26 2.80
C LEU A 176 -25.74 -10.31 3.84
N ASP A 177 -24.81 -11.14 4.29
CA ASP A 177 -25.06 -12.12 5.37
C ASP A 177 -25.50 -11.48 6.68
N ARG A 178 -25.08 -10.24 6.89
CA ARG A 178 -25.41 -9.45 8.07
C ARG A 178 -25.61 -7.97 7.73
N GLY A 179 -26.34 -7.26 8.57
CA GLY A 179 -26.48 -5.81 8.46
C GLY A 179 -25.16 -5.09 8.73
N GLY A 180 -25.00 -3.92 8.11
CA GLY A 180 -23.81 -3.11 8.29
C GLY A 180 -23.75 -1.94 7.34
N TYR A 181 -22.65 -1.22 7.42
CA TYR A 181 -22.30 -0.15 6.49
C TYR A 181 -21.60 -0.74 5.26
N LEU A 182 -22.14 -0.43 4.09
CA LEU A 182 -21.61 -0.91 2.82
C LEU A 182 -20.86 0.21 2.08
N LEU A 183 -19.62 -0.09 1.69
CA LEU A 183 -18.90 0.64 0.66
C LEU A 183 -18.86 -0.24 -0.59
N LEU A 184 -19.29 0.28 -1.73
CA LEU A 184 -19.19 -0.39 -3.01
C LEU A 184 -18.32 0.45 -3.94
N LEU A 185 -17.24 -0.14 -4.41
CA LEU A 185 -16.23 0.53 -5.24
C LEU A 185 -16.11 -0.19 -6.57
N GLU A 186 -15.87 0.58 -7.63
CA GLU A 186 -15.69 0.08 -8.99
C GLU A 186 -14.41 0.64 -9.58
N LYS A 187 -13.67 -0.20 -10.29
CA LYS A 187 -12.57 0.20 -11.16
C LYS A 187 -12.87 -0.26 -12.58
N GLY A 188 -13.16 0.71 -13.43
CA GLY A 188 -13.45 0.46 -14.84
C GLY A 188 -12.19 0.35 -15.71
N PRO A 189 -12.35 0.05 -17.03
CA PRO A 189 -11.26 -0.12 -17.99
C PRO A 189 -10.39 1.13 -18.16
N SER A 190 -10.89 2.30 -17.79
CA SER A 190 -10.13 3.55 -17.78
C SER A 190 -9.10 3.66 -16.65
N GLY A 191 -9.08 2.70 -15.72
CA GLY A 191 -8.29 2.75 -14.49
C GLY A 191 -8.83 3.71 -13.42
N LYS A 192 -9.92 4.43 -13.71
CA LYS A 192 -10.57 5.30 -12.72
C LYS A 192 -11.34 4.47 -11.72
N ILE A 193 -11.26 4.86 -10.44
CA ILE A 193 -11.93 4.17 -9.34
C ILE A 193 -13.06 5.06 -8.84
N TRP A 194 -14.24 4.50 -8.71
CA TRP A 194 -15.45 5.21 -8.29
C TRP A 194 -16.03 4.62 -7.01
N CYS A 195 -16.64 5.46 -6.18
CA CYS A 195 -17.46 5.03 -5.06
C CYS A 195 -18.93 5.00 -5.52
N LEU A 196 -19.50 3.81 -5.65
CA LEU A 196 -20.89 3.60 -6.04
C LEU A 196 -21.82 3.67 -4.83
N CYS A 197 -21.36 3.24 -3.66
CA CYS A 197 -22.05 3.34 -2.37
C CYS A 197 -21.03 3.73 -1.27
N PRO A 198 -21.28 4.83 -0.51
CA PRO A 198 -22.39 5.78 -0.65
C PRO A 198 -22.20 6.73 -1.85
N SER A 199 -23.28 7.00 -2.55
CA SER A 199 -23.29 7.94 -3.67
C SER A 199 -24.71 8.45 -3.95
N SER A 200 -24.86 9.76 -4.12
CA SER A 200 -26.18 10.35 -4.46
C SER A 200 -26.71 9.88 -5.82
N ASN A 201 -25.85 9.40 -6.71
CA ASN A 201 -26.25 8.92 -8.02
C ASN A 201 -26.79 7.50 -8.01
N PHE A 202 -26.15 6.61 -7.22
CA PHE A 202 -26.44 5.17 -7.27
C PHE A 202 -26.93 4.59 -5.95
N ALA A 203 -26.45 5.09 -4.82
CA ALA A 203 -26.73 4.52 -3.51
C ALA A 203 -26.58 5.56 -2.38
N PRO A 204 -27.61 6.36 -2.10
CA PRO A 204 -27.54 7.36 -1.04
C PRO A 204 -27.52 6.76 0.38
N GLU A 205 -28.03 5.55 0.54
CA GLU A 205 -28.16 4.88 1.86
C GLU A 205 -27.15 3.74 2.00
N PRO A 206 -26.03 3.98 2.70
CA PRO A 206 -25.00 2.95 2.87
C PRO A 206 -25.29 1.98 4.02
N GLN A 207 -26.23 2.27 4.91
CA GLN A 207 -26.56 1.41 6.04
C GLN A 207 -27.66 0.43 5.65
N HIS A 208 -27.39 -0.88 5.80
CA HIS A 208 -28.33 -1.93 5.43
C HIS A 208 -28.59 -2.90 6.59
N PRO A 209 -29.82 -3.42 6.72
CA PRO A 209 -30.16 -4.39 7.77
C PRO A 209 -29.60 -5.80 7.49
N GLY A 210 -29.08 -6.07 6.31
CA GLY A 210 -28.73 -7.40 5.78
C GLY A 210 -29.68 -7.83 4.69
N GLY A 211 -29.40 -9.01 4.08
CA GLY A 211 -30.16 -9.54 2.95
C GLY A 211 -29.76 -8.93 1.62
N ARG A 212 -30.68 -9.03 0.64
CA ARG A 212 -30.41 -8.61 -0.74
C ARG A 212 -30.53 -7.09 -0.89
N VAL A 213 -29.51 -6.48 -1.44
CA VAL A 213 -29.47 -5.04 -1.78
C VAL A 213 -29.20 -4.88 -3.26
N SER A 214 -30.05 -4.10 -3.93
CA SER A 214 -29.91 -3.82 -5.36
C SER A 214 -29.34 -2.42 -5.60
N PHE A 215 -28.47 -2.29 -6.56
CA PHE A 215 -27.87 -1.04 -7.02
C PHE A 215 -28.14 -0.84 -8.52
N PRO A 216 -28.50 0.38 -8.96
CA PRO A 216 -28.78 1.56 -8.14
C PRO A 216 -29.95 1.37 -7.19
N GLN A 217 -29.89 1.99 -6.00
CA GLN A 217 -30.98 1.94 -5.02
C GLN A 217 -32.25 2.66 -5.52
N ALA A 218 -33.42 2.28 -5.01
CA ALA A 218 -34.71 2.82 -5.44
C ALA A 218 -34.80 4.35 -5.38
N GLY A 219 -34.18 4.98 -4.38
CA GLY A 219 -34.14 6.44 -4.20
C GLY A 219 -33.06 7.17 -4.98
N SER A 220 -32.22 6.47 -5.74
CA SER A 220 -31.10 7.05 -6.47
C SER A 220 -31.54 7.80 -7.73
N ARG A 221 -30.64 8.69 -8.23
CA ARG A 221 -30.87 9.43 -9.48
C ARG A 221 -30.80 8.53 -10.70
N GLN A 222 -29.85 7.60 -10.71
CA GLN A 222 -29.70 6.62 -11.78
C GLN A 222 -30.56 5.39 -11.48
N LYS A 223 -30.99 4.70 -12.51
CA LYS A 223 -31.82 3.48 -12.41
C LYS A 223 -31.08 2.23 -12.88
N TYR A 224 -29.96 2.40 -13.55
CA TYR A 224 -29.09 1.36 -14.07
C TYR A 224 -27.65 1.88 -14.22
N PHE A 225 -26.73 0.98 -14.40
CA PHE A 225 -25.38 1.23 -14.88
C PHE A 225 -25.37 0.98 -16.39
N GLU A 226 -24.81 1.87 -17.17
CA GLU A 226 -24.60 1.73 -18.59
C GLU A 226 -23.14 1.42 -18.87
N LEU A 227 -22.90 0.32 -19.58
CA LEU A 227 -21.55 -0.19 -19.86
C LEU A 227 -21.02 0.49 -21.12
N ASP A 228 -20.38 1.63 -20.96
CA ASP A 228 -19.96 2.53 -22.05
C ASP A 228 -18.55 2.25 -22.59
N ARG A 229 -17.85 1.26 -22.05
CA ARG A 229 -16.47 0.92 -22.44
C ARG A 229 -16.22 -0.58 -22.38
N SER A 230 -15.59 -1.11 -23.43
CA SER A 230 -15.13 -2.51 -23.42
C SER A 230 -13.90 -2.68 -22.53
N GLY A 231 -13.83 -3.82 -21.83
CA GLY A 231 -12.73 -4.17 -20.95
C GLY A 231 -13.19 -4.91 -19.71
N GLN A 232 -12.30 -5.02 -18.74
CA GLN A 232 -12.60 -5.63 -17.46
C GLN A 232 -13.07 -4.56 -16.47
N GLU A 233 -14.15 -4.87 -15.77
CA GLU A 233 -14.68 -4.13 -14.65
C GLU A 233 -14.42 -4.90 -13.36
N GLU A 234 -13.94 -4.22 -12.34
CA GLU A 234 -13.59 -4.78 -11.05
C GLU A 234 -14.42 -4.12 -9.96
N ILE A 235 -15.12 -4.91 -9.16
CA ILE A 235 -15.98 -4.45 -8.07
C ILE A 235 -15.43 -4.95 -6.74
N VAL A 236 -15.33 -4.04 -5.76
CA VAL A 236 -15.02 -4.36 -4.37
C VAL A 236 -16.12 -3.86 -3.46
N ALA A 237 -16.65 -4.75 -2.62
CA ALA A 237 -17.57 -4.40 -1.54
C ALA A 237 -16.88 -4.52 -0.18
N VAL A 238 -17.00 -3.49 0.63
CA VAL A 238 -16.57 -3.51 2.03
C VAL A 238 -17.79 -3.42 2.91
N ILE A 239 -18.01 -4.44 3.74
CA ILE A 239 -19.12 -4.54 4.67
C ILE A 239 -18.55 -4.38 6.08
N ALA A 240 -18.91 -3.30 6.75
CA ALA A 240 -18.40 -2.95 8.06
C ALA A 240 -19.53 -2.83 9.08
N LYS A 241 -19.29 -3.27 10.31
CA LYS A 241 -20.23 -3.09 11.42
C LYS A 241 -20.31 -1.63 11.83
N ASP A 242 -19.15 -0.98 11.93
CA ASP A 242 -19.04 0.42 12.34
C ASP A 242 -18.96 1.32 11.10
N VAL A 243 -19.62 2.47 11.20
CA VAL A 243 -19.58 3.48 10.13
C VAL A 243 -18.15 4.00 9.99
N PRO A 244 -17.48 3.80 8.84
CA PRO A 244 -16.19 4.43 8.61
C PRO A 244 -16.36 5.95 8.63
N ARG A 245 -15.34 6.66 9.11
CA ARG A 245 -15.32 8.13 8.96
C ARG A 245 -15.30 8.44 7.48
N SER A 246 -16.44 8.87 6.94
CA SER A 246 -16.64 9.08 5.49
C SER A 246 -16.20 10.46 4.99
N ASP A 247 -15.57 11.27 5.85
CA ASP A 247 -15.05 12.59 5.51
C ASP A 247 -13.98 12.57 4.39
N TRP A 248 -13.36 11.41 4.18
CA TRP A 248 -12.38 11.17 3.14
C TRP A 248 -13.00 10.69 1.80
N LEU A 249 -14.27 10.30 1.77
CA LEU A 249 -14.96 9.96 0.52
C LEU A 249 -15.33 11.24 -0.26
N PRO A 250 -15.16 11.26 -1.59
CA PRO A 250 -15.56 12.41 -2.38
C PRO A 250 -17.07 12.63 -2.29
N LYS A 251 -17.49 13.87 -1.99
CA LYS A 251 -18.90 14.23 -1.76
C LYS A 251 -19.80 14.11 -3.00
N SER A 252 -19.26 13.96 -4.20
CA SER A 252 -20.06 13.78 -5.43
C SER A 252 -19.20 13.37 -6.61
N GLY A 253 -19.56 12.26 -7.27
CA GLY A 253 -19.21 11.91 -8.66
C GLY A 253 -17.78 12.14 -9.14
N LYS A 254 -16.81 12.25 -8.24
CA LYS A 254 -15.38 12.33 -8.55
C LYS A 254 -14.74 10.96 -8.33
N PRO A 255 -13.77 10.57 -9.18
CA PRO A 255 -13.02 9.37 -8.94
C PRO A 255 -12.23 9.46 -7.62
N LEU A 256 -12.03 8.32 -6.99
CA LEU A 256 -11.18 8.19 -5.81
C LEU A 256 -9.72 8.41 -6.22
N GLY A 257 -9.03 9.22 -5.44
CA GLY A 257 -7.58 9.40 -5.57
C GLY A 257 -6.80 8.59 -4.55
N GLU A 258 -5.48 8.71 -4.61
CA GLU A 258 -4.54 8.01 -3.75
C GLU A 258 -4.83 8.20 -2.25
N GLY A 259 -5.12 9.44 -1.84
CA GLY A 259 -5.44 9.75 -0.45
C GLY A 259 -6.72 9.06 0.06
N ASN A 260 -7.72 8.86 -0.81
CA ASN A 260 -8.96 8.16 -0.45
C ASN A 260 -8.68 6.66 -0.23
N LEU A 261 -7.95 6.03 -1.16
CA LEU A 261 -7.62 4.60 -1.09
C LEU A 261 -6.68 4.28 0.06
N THR A 262 -5.70 5.15 0.33
CA THR A 262 -4.81 5.01 1.49
C THR A 262 -5.61 4.96 2.79
N ARG A 263 -6.52 5.90 3.00
CA ARG A 263 -7.37 5.95 4.20
C ARG A 263 -8.33 4.75 4.30
N LEU A 264 -8.83 4.25 3.17
CA LEU A 264 -9.61 3.02 3.16
C LEU A 264 -8.77 1.82 3.62
N LEU A 265 -7.56 1.66 3.10
CA LEU A 265 -6.67 0.56 3.49
C LEU A 265 -6.25 0.65 4.96
N GLU A 266 -6.00 1.86 5.48
CA GLU A 266 -5.76 2.10 6.90
C GLU A 266 -6.98 1.71 7.76
N TYR A 267 -8.18 2.13 7.33
CA TYR A 267 -9.42 1.73 7.99
C TYR A 267 -9.56 0.21 8.04
N LEU A 268 -9.36 -0.49 6.92
CA LEU A 268 -9.44 -1.96 6.85
C LEU A 268 -8.37 -2.67 7.69
N HIS A 269 -7.23 -2.02 7.92
CA HIS A 269 -6.20 -2.55 8.80
C HIS A 269 -6.61 -2.49 10.29
N LEU A 270 -7.34 -1.46 10.68
CA LEU A 270 -7.77 -1.22 12.06
C LEU A 270 -9.11 -1.89 12.39
N ALA A 271 -9.98 -2.06 11.41
CA ALA A 271 -11.32 -2.63 11.59
C ALA A 271 -11.27 -4.15 11.78
N ARG A 272 -11.72 -4.61 12.96
CA ARG A 272 -11.69 -6.04 13.32
C ARG A 272 -12.82 -6.87 12.69
N ASP A 273 -13.91 -6.22 12.29
CA ASP A 273 -15.16 -6.85 11.82
C ASP A 273 -15.58 -6.35 10.43
N CYS A 274 -14.61 -6.25 9.50
CA CYS A 274 -14.87 -5.94 8.11
C CYS A 274 -14.81 -7.20 7.25
N GLN A 275 -15.80 -7.36 6.37
CA GLN A 275 -15.76 -8.29 5.26
C GLN A 275 -15.42 -7.52 3.98
N VAL A 276 -14.46 -8.01 3.20
CA VAL A 276 -14.08 -7.41 1.93
C VAL A 276 -14.28 -8.45 0.85
N LEU A 277 -15.16 -8.15 -0.10
CA LEU A 277 -15.56 -9.05 -1.17
C LEU A 277 -15.15 -8.45 -2.51
N ARG A 278 -14.87 -9.30 -3.51
CA ARG A 278 -14.55 -8.87 -4.87
C ARG A 278 -15.26 -9.71 -5.91
N MET A 279 -15.56 -9.08 -7.04
CA MET A 279 -15.94 -9.74 -8.27
C MET A 279 -15.40 -8.96 -9.47
N ALA A 280 -15.32 -9.63 -10.61
CA ALA A 280 -15.03 -8.99 -11.88
C ALA A 280 -16.00 -9.47 -12.95
N TYR A 281 -16.24 -8.61 -13.95
CA TYR A 281 -16.96 -8.97 -15.15
C TYR A 281 -16.32 -8.33 -16.38
N ARG A 282 -16.67 -8.75 -17.56
CA ARG A 282 -16.11 -8.26 -18.82
C ARG A 282 -17.18 -7.58 -19.66
N VAL A 283 -16.83 -6.44 -20.23
CA VAL A 283 -17.62 -5.78 -21.27
C VAL A 283 -16.96 -6.09 -22.62
N THR A 284 -17.71 -6.69 -23.51
CA THR A 284 -17.25 -7.04 -24.86
C THR A 284 -17.78 -6.03 -25.88
N ALA A 285 -16.95 -5.77 -26.91
CA ALA A 285 -17.32 -4.86 -28.00
C ALA A 285 -18.44 -5.44 -28.85
#